data_2adb5953bd48e4024740726dc43ce6ce
#
_entry.id   2adb5953bd48e4024740726dc43ce6ce
#
_cell.length_a   1.000
_cell.length_b   1.000
_cell.length_c   1.000
_cell.angle_alpha   90.00
_cell.angle_beta   90.00
_cell.angle_gamma   90.00
#
_symmetry.space_group_name_H-M   'P 1'
#
loop_
_entity.id
_entity.type
_entity.pdbx_description
1 polymer ?
#
loop_
_entity_poly.entity_id
_entity_poly.type
_entity_poly.pdbx_seq_one_letter_code
_entity_poly.pdbx_strand_id
1 'polypeptide(L)' 'MFAVVFAALAVLLAAVAVLFALLAVVFAAFAVLLAANAVLFA' A
#
# COMPACT_ATOMS: atom_id res chain seq x y z
N MET A 1 -3.63 15.30 28.09
CA MET A 1 -4.19 13.97 27.82
C MET A 1 -4.75 13.85 26.42
N PHE A 2 -5.51 14.82 26.00
CA PHE A 2 -6.08 14.82 24.65
C PHE A 2 -5.01 14.82 23.57
N ALA A 3 -3.93 15.57 23.79
CA ALA A 3 -2.85 15.67 22.81
C ALA A 3 -2.13 14.34 22.62
N VAL A 4 -1.97 13.57 23.69
CA VAL A 4 -1.30 12.26 23.61
C VAL A 4 -2.16 11.28 22.83
N VAL A 5 -3.45 11.27 23.08
CA VAL A 5 -4.39 10.40 22.37
C VAL A 5 -4.44 10.77 20.90
N PHE A 6 -4.45 12.05 20.61
CA PHE A 6 -4.48 12.53 19.24
C PHE A 6 -3.20 12.15 18.49
N ALA A 7 -2.06 12.28 19.16
CA ALA A 7 -0.78 11.90 18.55
C ALA A 7 -0.72 10.40 18.28
N ALA A 8 -1.22 9.59 19.18
CA ALA A 8 -1.26 8.13 18.98
C ALA A 8 -2.16 7.78 17.79
N LEU A 9 -3.28 8.46 17.67
CA LEU A 9 -4.18 8.24 16.53
C LEU A 9 -3.51 8.63 15.22
N ALA A 10 -2.78 9.72 15.19
CA ALA A 10 -2.07 10.17 14.00
C ALA A 10 -1.01 9.17 13.57
N VAL A 11 -0.31 8.57 14.52
CA VAL A 11 0.69 7.54 14.23
C VAL A 11 0.02 6.30 13.64
N LEU A 12 -1.10 5.89 14.19
CA LEU A 12 -1.85 4.74 13.69
C LEU A 12 -2.33 4.99 12.26
N LEU A 13 -2.86 6.17 12.00
CA LEU A 13 -3.33 6.51 10.66
C LEU A 13 -2.18 6.52 9.66
N ALA A 14 -1.01 7.03 10.06
CA ALA A 14 0.16 7.02 9.19
C ALA A 14 0.61 5.60 8.88
N ALA A 15 0.58 4.71 9.86
CA ALA A 15 0.94 3.31 9.67
C ALA A 15 -0.01 2.63 8.68
N VAL A 16 -1.30 2.90 8.77
CA VAL A 16 -2.29 2.34 7.84
C VAL A 16 -2.05 2.87 6.43
N ALA A 17 -1.71 4.15 6.31
CA ALA A 17 -1.42 4.74 5.00
C ALA A 17 -0.20 4.09 4.35
N VAL A 18 0.83 3.80 5.13
CA VAL A 18 2.02 3.11 4.62
C VAL A 18 1.67 1.69 4.17
N LEU A 19 0.85 0.99 4.92
CA LEU A 19 0.40 -0.34 4.55
C LEU A 19 -0.37 -0.32 3.23
N PHE A 20 -1.26 0.64 3.05
CA PHE A 20 -2.01 0.78 1.80
C PHE A 20 -1.09 1.09 0.63
N ALA A 21 -0.09 1.93 0.83
CA ALA A 21 0.86 2.26 -0.21
C ALA A 21 1.67 1.02 -0.64
N LEU A 22 2.09 0.20 0.31
CA LEU A 22 2.81 -1.03 0.01
C LEU A 22 1.93 -2.01 -0.77
N LEU A 23 0.66 -2.12 -0.39
CA LEU A 23 -0.29 -2.96 -1.09
C LEU A 23 -0.48 -2.50 -2.53
N ALA A 24 -0.56 -1.19 -2.75
CA ALA A 24 -0.70 -0.64 -4.09
C ALA A 24 0.51 -0.97 -4.96
N VAL A 25 1.71 -0.91 -4.39
CA VAL A 25 2.93 -1.27 -5.11
C VAL A 25 2.92 -2.74 -5.49
N VAL A 26 2.51 -3.61 -4.58
CA VAL A 26 2.42 -5.05 -4.86
C VAL A 26 1.42 -5.33 -5.97
N PHE A 27 0.26 -4.68 -5.93
CA PHE A 27 -0.75 -4.84 -6.97
C PHE A 27 -0.25 -4.34 -8.32
N ALA A 28 0.48 -3.24 -8.35
CA ALA A 28 1.04 -2.71 -9.58
C ALA A 28 2.07 -3.67 -10.17
N ALA A 29 2.92 -4.24 -9.33
CA ALA A 29 3.90 -5.23 -9.76
C ALA A 29 3.22 -6.48 -10.32
N PHE A 30 2.15 -6.91 -9.70
CA PHE A 30 1.37 -8.06 -10.16
C PHE A 30 0.75 -7.78 -11.52
N ALA A 31 0.22 -6.57 -11.72
CA ALA A 31 -0.36 -6.19 -13.00
C ALA A 31 0.68 -6.18 -14.11
N VAL A 32 1.88 -5.70 -13.82
CA VAL A 32 2.99 -5.71 -14.79
C VAL A 32 3.37 -7.13 -15.15
N LEU A 33 3.44 -8.03 -14.17
CA LEU A 33 3.74 -9.43 -14.40
C LEU A 33 2.69 -10.10 -15.29
N LEU A 34 1.42 -9.83 -15.04
CA LEU A 34 0.33 -10.38 -15.85
C LEU A 34 0.40 -9.85 -17.27
N ALA A 35 0.69 -8.56 -17.44
CA ALA A 35 0.83 -7.98 -18.77
C ALA A 35 2.00 -8.60 -19.53
N ALA A 36 3.13 -8.82 -18.86
CA ALA A 36 4.29 -9.46 -19.47
C ALA A 36 3.96 -10.88 -19.88
N ASN A 37 3.22 -11.61 -19.05
CA ASN A 37 2.79 -12.98 -19.38
C ASN A 37 1.90 -12.98 -20.62
N ALA A 38 0.99 -12.03 -20.71
CA ALA A 38 0.10 -11.94 -21.86
C ALA A 38 0.87 -11.70 -23.15
N VAL A 39 1.90 -10.86 -23.10
CA VAL A 39 2.75 -10.59 -24.25
C VAL A 39 3.54 -11.85 -24.64
N LEU A 40 4.04 -12.58 -23.66
CA LEU A 40 4.81 -13.80 -23.91
C LEU A 40 3.94 -14.87 -24.57
N PHE A 41 2.67 -14.94 -24.20
CA PHE A 41 1.78 -15.98 -24.70
C PHE A 41 1.12 -15.60 -26.04
N ALA A 42 1.17 -14.34 -26.35
CA ALA A 42 0.63 -13.87 -27.64
C ALA A 42 1.64 -14.07 -28.74
#